data_e8f05921fa8ad565dc3ea95d98dfd88c
#
_entry.id   e8f05921fa8ad565dc3ea95d98dfd88c
#
_cell.length_a   1.000
_cell.length_b   1.000
_cell.length_c   1.000
_cell.angle_alpha   90.00
_cell.angle_beta   90.00
_cell.angle_gamma   90.00
#
_symmetry.space_group_name_H-M   'P 1'
#
loop_
_entity.id
_entity.type
_entity.pdbx_description
1 polymer ?
#
loop_
_entity_poly.entity_id
_entity_poly.type
_entity_poly.pdbx_seq_one_letter_code
_entity_poly.pdbx_strand_id
1 'polypeptide(L)'
;MSYELVINSSSDEVVTALLYDNKLVEIHKEGLDDRFNVGDVYLGKVKKIVPSLNAAFVDVGYEKDAFLHYLDLGPQYRSMSKFAKDSISGKQSTHKLGYNKIEPDILKDGKIKEHLSTNQIIAVQVTKEPISSKGPRLSAEVTIPGRFLVLVPFSEKISISQKIKDPAERNRLKRLINSIR
;
A
#
# COMPACT_ATOMS: atom_id res chain seq x y z
N MET A 1 -27.93 0.97 -12.43
CA MET A 1 -27.47 1.11 -11.04
C MET A 1 -25.98 1.28 -11.07
N SER A 2 -25.48 2.48 -10.77
CA SER A 2 -24.04 2.79 -10.79
C SER A 2 -23.61 3.41 -9.48
N TYR A 3 -22.41 3.02 -9.03
CA TYR A 3 -21.71 3.74 -7.98
C TYR A 3 -20.71 4.71 -8.62
N GLU A 4 -20.66 5.92 -8.10
CA GLU A 4 -19.70 6.94 -8.49
C GLU A 4 -18.91 7.38 -7.28
N LEU A 5 -17.60 7.47 -7.41
CA LEU A 5 -16.71 8.03 -6.41
C LEU A 5 -16.25 9.41 -6.89
N VAL A 6 -16.65 10.44 -6.18
CA VAL A 6 -16.26 11.82 -6.45
C VAL A 6 -15.20 12.23 -5.43
N ILE A 7 -14.05 12.68 -5.92
CA ILE A 7 -12.94 13.16 -5.08
C ILE A 7 -12.68 14.62 -5.44
N ASN A 8 -12.80 15.49 -4.45
CA ASN A 8 -12.45 16.90 -4.55
C ASN A 8 -11.26 17.18 -3.63
N SER A 9 -10.14 17.58 -4.22
CA SER A 9 -8.93 17.93 -3.49
C SER A 9 -8.66 19.42 -3.62
N SER A 10 -8.62 20.13 -2.48
CA SER A 10 -8.24 21.53 -2.35
C SER A 10 -6.90 21.68 -1.64
N SER A 11 -6.46 22.92 -1.41
CA SER A 11 -5.26 23.23 -0.59
C SER A 11 -5.43 22.85 0.89
N ASP A 12 -6.66 22.75 1.39
CA ASP A 12 -6.94 22.68 2.82
C ASP A 12 -7.60 21.36 3.24
N GLU A 13 -8.28 20.70 2.31
CA GLU A 13 -8.99 19.43 2.59
C GLU A 13 -9.12 18.55 1.34
N VAL A 14 -9.28 17.26 1.55
CA VAL A 14 -9.75 16.29 0.56
C VAL A 14 -11.14 15.82 0.97
N VAL A 15 -12.11 15.99 0.07
CA VAL A 15 -13.48 15.49 0.26
C VAL A 15 -13.72 14.34 -0.69
N THR A 16 -14.08 13.19 -0.15
CA THR A 16 -14.45 12.00 -0.91
C THR A 16 -15.92 11.71 -0.70
N ALA A 17 -16.70 11.62 -1.77
CA ALA A 17 -18.12 11.31 -1.74
C ALA A 17 -18.42 10.06 -2.56
N LEU A 18 -19.17 9.13 -1.98
CA LEU A 18 -19.74 7.98 -2.68
C LEU A 18 -21.19 8.27 -3.04
N LEU A 19 -21.50 8.18 -4.32
CA LEU A 19 -22.84 8.33 -4.85
C LEU A 19 -23.37 6.98 -5.34
N TYR A 20 -24.66 6.75 -5.18
CA TYR A 20 -25.40 5.64 -5.76
C TYR A 20 -26.60 6.19 -6.52
N ASP A 21 -26.66 5.96 -7.83
CA ASP A 21 -27.67 6.54 -8.73
C ASP A 21 -27.89 8.04 -8.47
N ASN A 22 -26.80 8.82 -8.46
CA ASN A 22 -26.74 10.28 -8.21
C ASN A 22 -27.19 10.70 -6.81
N LYS A 23 -27.34 9.78 -5.85
CA LYS A 23 -27.67 10.11 -4.46
C LYS A 23 -26.44 9.91 -3.58
N LEU A 24 -26.14 10.88 -2.72
CA LEU A 24 -25.06 10.78 -1.77
C LEU A 24 -25.33 9.65 -0.76
N VAL A 25 -24.42 8.70 -0.68
CA VAL A 25 -24.47 7.56 0.25
C VAL A 25 -23.51 7.78 1.41
N GLU A 26 -22.30 8.28 1.11
CA GLU A 26 -21.23 8.44 2.09
C GLU A 26 -20.37 9.64 1.73
N ILE A 27 -19.88 10.38 2.72
CA ILE A 27 -18.96 11.50 2.54
C ILE A 27 -17.90 11.44 3.62
N HIS A 28 -16.64 11.59 3.20
CA HIS A 28 -15.47 11.70 4.07
C HIS A 28 -14.77 13.03 3.79
N LYS A 29 -14.29 13.66 4.85
CA LYS A 29 -13.45 14.86 4.79
C LYS A 29 -12.17 14.60 5.58
N GLU A 30 -11.05 14.87 4.94
CA GLU A 30 -9.72 14.78 5.54
C GLU A 30 -9.03 16.14 5.44
N GLY A 31 -8.61 16.70 6.57
CA GLY A 31 -7.80 17.91 6.62
C GLY A 31 -6.35 17.62 6.25
N LEU A 32 -5.63 18.63 5.74
CA LEU A 32 -4.20 18.50 5.39
C LEU A 32 -3.29 18.27 6.59
N ASP A 33 -3.76 18.54 7.81
CA ASP A 33 -3.00 18.29 9.04
C ASP A 33 -2.98 16.80 9.44
N ASP A 34 -3.86 15.99 8.85
CA ASP A 34 -3.94 14.54 9.07
C ASP A 34 -2.92 13.78 8.20
N ARG A 35 -1.63 14.09 8.37
CA ARG A 35 -0.55 13.44 7.62
C ARG A 35 0.13 12.36 8.46
N PHE A 36 0.67 11.36 7.76
CA PHE A 36 1.41 10.23 8.36
C PHE A 36 0.58 9.33 9.27
N ASN A 37 -0.73 9.27 9.01
CA ASN A 37 -1.63 8.32 9.66
C ASN A 37 -1.38 6.90 9.19
N VAL A 38 -1.74 5.93 10.04
CA VAL A 38 -1.68 4.51 9.65
C VAL A 38 -2.56 4.27 8.42
N GLY A 39 -1.95 3.71 7.37
CA GLY A 39 -2.62 3.45 6.09
C GLY A 39 -2.22 4.43 4.97
N ASP A 40 -1.69 5.60 5.29
CA ASP A 40 -1.21 6.56 4.29
C ASP A 40 -0.11 5.97 3.43
N VAL A 41 -0.16 6.26 2.12
CA VAL A 41 0.82 5.77 1.14
C VAL A 41 1.62 6.94 0.58
N TYR A 42 2.94 6.79 0.60
CA TYR A 42 3.91 7.79 0.13
C TYR A 42 4.85 7.22 -0.92
N LEU A 43 5.34 8.07 -1.80
CA LEU A 43 6.55 7.83 -2.58
C LEU A 43 7.75 8.33 -1.77
N GLY A 44 8.40 7.42 -1.06
CA GLY A 44 9.52 7.75 -0.19
C GLY A 44 10.87 7.57 -0.89
N LYS A 45 11.84 8.40 -0.51
CA LYS A 45 13.22 8.32 -0.99
C LYS A 45 14.11 7.63 0.04
N VAL A 46 14.75 6.53 -0.33
CA VAL A 46 15.70 5.81 0.54
C VAL A 46 16.92 6.70 0.80
N LYS A 47 17.10 7.13 2.05
CA LYS A 47 18.25 7.96 2.47
C LYS A 47 19.46 7.13 2.87
N LYS A 48 19.22 6.11 3.70
CA LYS A 48 20.31 5.32 4.29
C LYS A 48 19.89 3.86 4.46
N ILE A 49 20.78 2.95 4.11
CA ILE A 49 20.64 1.51 4.40
C ILE A 49 21.52 1.18 5.60
N VAL A 50 20.97 0.43 6.56
CA VAL A 50 21.65 -0.01 7.78
C VAL A 50 21.68 -1.53 7.81
N PRO A 51 22.72 -2.17 7.26
CA PRO A 51 22.79 -3.64 7.13
C PRO A 51 22.74 -4.38 8.46
N SER A 52 23.30 -3.81 9.53
CA SER A 52 23.28 -4.40 10.88
C SER A 52 21.88 -4.54 11.46
N LEU A 53 20.94 -3.68 11.06
CA LEU A 53 19.53 -3.73 11.46
C LEU A 53 18.66 -4.41 10.41
N ASN A 54 19.22 -4.82 9.28
CA ASN A 54 18.48 -5.26 8.09
C ASN A 54 17.34 -4.29 7.72
N ALA A 55 17.61 -2.98 7.77
CA ALA A 55 16.63 -1.91 7.66
C ALA A 55 17.15 -0.74 6.82
N ALA A 56 16.24 0.15 6.43
CA ALA A 56 16.55 1.41 5.76
C ALA A 56 15.81 2.57 6.43
N PHE A 57 16.38 3.76 6.31
CA PHE A 57 15.72 5.03 6.61
C PHE A 57 15.24 5.66 5.31
N VAL A 58 13.98 6.11 5.30
CA VAL A 58 13.27 6.59 4.12
C VAL A 58 12.71 7.99 4.43
N ASP A 59 12.96 8.91 3.53
CA ASP A 59 12.37 10.24 3.54
C ASP A 59 10.98 10.18 2.91
N VAL A 60 9.96 10.49 3.68
CA VAL A 60 8.56 10.58 3.26
C VAL A 60 8.01 12.00 3.39
N GLY A 61 8.88 12.98 3.65
CA GLY A 61 8.51 14.39 3.89
C GLY A 61 8.16 14.71 5.35
N TYR A 62 8.36 13.78 6.27
CA TYR A 62 8.29 14.04 7.71
C TYR A 62 9.64 14.60 8.22
N GLU A 63 9.63 15.38 9.31
CA GLU A 63 10.86 15.98 9.88
C GLU A 63 11.96 14.97 10.22
N LYS A 64 11.59 13.74 10.52
CA LYS A 64 12.50 12.61 10.82
C LYS A 64 12.29 11.48 9.84
N ASP A 65 13.43 10.89 9.42
CA ASP A 65 13.39 9.77 8.48
C ASP A 65 12.58 8.60 9.04
N ALA A 66 11.72 8.05 8.19
CA ALA A 66 10.88 6.91 8.51
C ALA A 66 11.69 5.59 8.49
N PHE A 67 11.27 4.62 9.29
CA PHE A 67 11.95 3.33 9.43
C PHE A 67 11.25 2.23 8.63
N LEU A 68 12.02 1.53 7.78
CA LEU A 68 11.58 0.40 6.98
C LEU A 68 12.48 -0.81 7.24
N HIS A 69 11.94 -1.87 7.84
CA HIS A 69 12.68 -3.11 8.08
C HIS A 69 12.52 -4.06 6.88
N TYR A 70 13.49 -4.98 6.67
CA TYR A 70 13.44 -5.96 5.58
C TYR A 70 12.15 -6.77 5.56
N LEU A 71 11.68 -7.24 6.72
CA LEU A 71 10.45 -8.02 6.83
C LEU A 71 9.18 -7.23 6.45
N ASP A 72 9.26 -5.91 6.47
CA ASP A 72 8.17 -5.01 6.09
C ASP A 72 8.19 -4.66 4.59
N LEU A 73 9.13 -5.21 3.78
CA LEU A 73 9.11 -5.06 2.32
C LEU A 73 7.93 -5.80 1.68
N GLY A 74 7.52 -6.93 2.27
CA GLY A 74 6.52 -7.82 1.72
C GLY A 74 7.02 -8.66 0.53
N PRO A 75 6.39 -9.82 0.28
CA PRO A 75 6.80 -10.73 -0.80
C PRO A 75 6.78 -10.08 -2.18
N GLN A 76 5.75 -9.27 -2.46
CA GLN A 76 5.52 -8.64 -3.77
C GLN A 76 6.33 -7.36 -4.00
N TYR A 77 7.33 -7.08 -3.17
CA TYR A 77 8.14 -5.85 -3.25
C TYR A 77 8.69 -5.57 -4.66
N ARG A 78 9.19 -6.58 -5.36
CA ARG A 78 9.76 -6.40 -6.71
C ARG A 78 8.72 -5.91 -7.71
N SER A 79 7.52 -6.50 -7.69
CA SER A 79 6.41 -6.11 -8.56
C SER A 79 5.95 -4.68 -8.25
N MET A 80 5.78 -4.34 -6.96
CA MET A 80 5.40 -3.00 -6.53
C MET A 80 6.46 -1.96 -6.88
N SER A 81 7.74 -2.26 -6.65
CA SER A 81 8.84 -1.36 -6.97
C SER A 81 8.94 -1.06 -8.48
N LYS A 82 8.75 -2.08 -9.31
CA LYS A 82 8.71 -1.93 -10.77
C LYS A 82 7.52 -1.09 -11.21
N PHE A 83 6.32 -1.40 -10.71
CA PHE A 83 5.12 -0.62 -11.00
C PHE A 83 5.29 0.87 -10.63
N ALA A 84 5.78 1.16 -9.42
CA ALA A 84 6.05 2.53 -8.98
C ALA A 84 7.06 3.23 -9.91
N LYS A 85 8.16 2.56 -10.28
CA LYS A 85 9.17 3.11 -11.19
C LYS A 85 8.61 3.40 -12.59
N ASP A 86 7.83 2.47 -13.14
CA ASP A 86 7.23 2.63 -14.48
C ASP A 86 6.16 3.73 -14.46
N SER A 87 5.39 3.86 -13.39
CA SER A 87 4.41 4.94 -13.19
C SER A 87 5.10 6.32 -13.11
N ILE A 88 6.14 6.46 -12.30
CA ILE A 88 6.92 7.71 -12.16
C ILE A 88 7.56 8.13 -13.48
N SER A 89 8.07 7.16 -14.26
CA SER A 89 8.72 7.44 -15.55
C SER A 89 7.75 7.63 -16.72
N GLY A 90 6.44 7.57 -16.49
CA GLY A 90 5.41 7.67 -17.52
C GLY A 90 5.34 6.48 -18.49
N LYS A 91 6.01 5.37 -18.16
CA LYS A 91 6.00 4.13 -18.98
C LYS A 91 4.77 3.27 -18.74
N GLN A 92 4.05 3.52 -17.65
CA GLN A 92 2.83 2.78 -17.33
C GLN A 92 1.71 3.16 -18.31
N SER A 93 1.27 2.20 -19.12
CA SER A 93 0.25 2.41 -20.14
C SER A 93 -1.18 2.21 -19.63
N THR A 94 -1.35 1.60 -18.46
CA THR A 94 -2.66 1.26 -17.90
C THR A 94 -2.65 1.27 -16.38
N HIS A 95 -3.78 1.67 -15.78
CA HIS A 95 -4.03 1.59 -14.34
C HIS A 95 -4.38 0.16 -13.85
N LYS A 96 -4.65 -0.77 -14.77
CA LYS A 96 -5.03 -2.14 -14.43
C LYS A 96 -3.82 -2.96 -13.99
N LEU A 97 -3.79 -3.37 -12.72
CA LEU A 97 -2.69 -4.14 -12.15
C LEU A 97 -2.46 -5.49 -12.85
N GLY A 98 -3.52 -6.14 -13.31
CA GLY A 98 -3.45 -7.44 -13.98
C GLY A 98 -2.68 -7.46 -15.31
N TYR A 99 -2.43 -6.30 -15.93
CA TYR A 99 -1.59 -6.20 -17.14
C TYR A 99 -0.09 -6.04 -16.83
N ASN A 100 0.27 -5.91 -15.56
CA ASN A 100 1.66 -5.78 -15.17
C ASN A 100 2.29 -7.15 -14.96
N LYS A 101 3.52 -7.31 -15.46
CA LYS A 101 4.28 -8.53 -15.22
C LYS A 101 4.57 -8.67 -13.72
N ILE A 102 4.14 -9.78 -13.14
CA ILE A 102 4.47 -10.13 -11.76
C ILE A 102 5.91 -10.60 -11.70
N GLU A 103 6.70 -9.97 -10.84
CA GLU A 103 8.08 -10.35 -10.56
C GLU A 103 8.11 -11.40 -9.42
N PRO A 104 9.14 -12.24 -9.36
CA PRO A 104 9.26 -13.25 -8.31
C PRO A 104 9.25 -12.62 -6.90
N ASP A 105 8.55 -13.27 -5.98
CA ASP A 105 8.50 -12.88 -4.56
C ASP A 105 9.90 -12.82 -3.95
N ILE A 106 10.11 -11.93 -2.98
CA ILE A 106 11.32 -11.92 -2.17
C ILE A 106 11.22 -12.93 -1.02
N LEU A 107 12.34 -13.50 -0.64
CA LEU A 107 12.42 -14.47 0.47
C LEU A 107 12.39 -13.75 1.81
N LYS A 108 11.84 -14.40 2.86
CA LYS A 108 11.75 -13.81 4.21
C LYS A 108 13.08 -13.62 4.92
N ASP A 109 14.07 -14.44 4.60
CA ASP A 109 15.41 -14.49 5.20
C ASP A 109 16.48 -13.74 4.40
N GLY A 110 16.07 -12.86 3.47
CA GLY A 110 16.94 -12.03 2.66
C GLY A 110 17.52 -10.82 3.41
N LYS A 111 18.27 -10.02 2.67
CA LYS A 111 18.92 -8.79 3.17
C LYS A 111 18.42 -7.58 2.45
N ILE A 112 18.12 -6.51 3.19
CA ILE A 112 17.54 -5.28 2.62
C ILE A 112 18.43 -4.64 1.55
N LYS A 113 19.76 -4.74 1.69
CA LYS A 113 20.74 -4.23 0.73
C LYS A 113 20.70 -4.91 -0.66
N GLU A 114 20.05 -6.08 -0.76
CA GLU A 114 19.89 -6.81 -2.03
C GLU A 114 18.68 -6.27 -2.83
N HIS A 115 17.82 -5.50 -2.20
CA HIS A 115 16.58 -5.01 -2.78
C HIS A 115 16.49 -3.49 -2.84
N LEU A 116 17.15 -2.76 -1.94
CA LEU A 116 17.15 -1.31 -1.88
C LEU A 116 18.51 -0.71 -2.20
N SER A 117 18.45 0.46 -2.83
CA SER A 117 19.63 1.32 -3.07
C SER A 117 19.35 2.72 -2.52
N THR A 118 20.41 3.40 -2.08
CA THR A 118 20.32 4.81 -1.65
C THR A 118 19.82 5.67 -2.81
N ASN A 119 18.99 6.67 -2.50
CA ASN A 119 18.30 7.55 -3.44
C ASN A 119 17.20 6.89 -4.30
N GLN A 120 16.92 5.62 -4.10
CA GLN A 120 15.78 4.95 -4.76
C GLN A 120 14.46 5.51 -4.25
N ILE A 121 13.51 5.76 -5.16
CA ILE A 121 12.12 6.07 -4.83
C ILE A 121 11.34 4.77 -4.74
N ILE A 122 10.58 4.62 -3.66
CA ILE A 122 9.76 3.44 -3.38
C ILE A 122 8.37 3.84 -2.88
N ALA A 123 7.36 3.05 -3.23
CA ALA A 123 6.03 3.17 -2.64
C ALA A 123 6.05 2.51 -1.25
N VAL A 124 5.61 3.25 -0.24
CA VAL A 124 5.58 2.79 1.16
C VAL A 124 4.30 3.24 1.85
N GLN A 125 3.82 2.44 2.79
CA GLN A 125 2.65 2.72 3.60
C GLN A 125 3.03 2.87 5.07
N VAL A 126 2.43 3.83 5.76
CA VAL A 126 2.62 4.03 7.20
C VAL A 126 1.92 2.90 7.95
N THR A 127 2.66 2.19 8.79
CA THR A 127 2.13 1.12 9.67
C THR A 127 2.08 1.52 11.14
N LYS A 128 2.86 2.54 11.51
CA LYS A 128 2.78 3.20 12.82
C LYS A 128 3.10 4.67 12.63
N GLU A 129 2.30 5.51 13.25
CA GLU A 129 2.46 6.95 13.27
C GLU A 129 3.79 7.37 13.91
N PRO A 130 4.31 8.56 13.58
CA PRO A 130 5.50 9.08 14.23
C PRO A 130 5.25 9.32 15.71
N ILE A 131 6.24 9.04 16.54
CA ILE A 131 6.15 9.22 17.99
C ILE A 131 7.31 10.12 18.46
N SER A 132 6.99 11.31 18.97
CA SER A 132 7.93 12.21 19.63
C SER A 132 9.30 12.36 18.94
N SER A 133 10.24 11.47 19.24
CA SER A 133 11.62 11.51 18.75
C SER A 133 11.89 10.61 17.52
N LYS A 134 10.90 9.86 17.03
CA LYS A 134 11.06 8.88 15.95
C LYS A 134 10.11 9.16 14.79
N GLY A 135 10.62 9.00 13.57
CA GLY A 135 9.79 9.02 12.37
C GLY A 135 8.83 7.83 12.29
N PRO A 136 7.89 7.84 11.33
CA PRO A 136 6.90 6.78 11.18
C PRO A 136 7.56 5.45 10.82
N ARG A 137 6.88 4.33 11.16
CA ARG A 137 7.26 3.01 10.66
C ARG A 137 6.53 2.72 9.37
N LEU A 138 7.25 2.15 8.42
CA LEU A 138 6.76 1.89 7.08
C LEU A 138 6.68 0.40 6.75
N SER A 139 5.81 0.08 5.78
CA SER A 139 5.81 -1.17 5.02
C SER A 139 5.81 -0.85 3.53
N ALA A 140 6.52 -1.65 2.73
CA ALA A 140 6.38 -1.62 1.28
C ALA A 140 5.34 -2.62 0.76
N GLU A 141 4.77 -3.46 1.64
CA GLU A 141 3.58 -4.24 1.36
C GLU A 141 2.35 -3.34 1.57
N VAL A 142 1.95 -2.66 0.49
CA VAL A 142 0.76 -1.79 0.50
C VAL A 142 -0.49 -2.64 0.60
N THR A 143 -1.37 -2.28 1.53
CA THR A 143 -2.69 -2.91 1.70
C THR A 143 -3.77 -1.85 1.63
N ILE A 144 -4.84 -2.11 0.85
CA ILE A 144 -5.97 -1.20 0.72
C ILE A 144 -7.19 -1.88 1.34
N PRO A 145 -7.55 -1.51 2.57
CA PRO A 145 -8.68 -2.10 3.27
C PRO A 145 -9.99 -1.55 2.73
N GLY A 146 -10.89 -2.43 2.35
CA GLY A 146 -12.30 -2.13 2.14
C GLY A 146 -13.15 -2.70 3.27
N ARG A 147 -14.46 -2.51 3.19
CA ARG A 147 -15.40 -2.95 4.24
C ARG A 147 -15.36 -4.45 4.51
N PHE A 148 -15.22 -5.27 3.47
CA PHE A 148 -15.27 -6.74 3.55
C PHE A 148 -14.06 -7.43 2.97
N LEU A 149 -13.24 -6.71 2.23
CA LEU A 149 -12.08 -7.21 1.52
C LEU A 149 -10.86 -6.32 1.78
N VAL A 150 -9.68 -6.89 1.68
CA VAL A 150 -8.43 -6.15 1.64
C VAL A 150 -7.77 -6.46 0.31
N LEU A 151 -7.46 -5.42 -0.46
CA LEU A 151 -6.65 -5.56 -1.67
C LEU A 151 -5.18 -5.50 -1.30
N VAL A 152 -4.43 -6.52 -1.69
CA VAL A 152 -2.96 -6.55 -1.64
C VAL A 152 -2.46 -6.59 -3.09
N PRO A 153 -1.95 -5.47 -3.63
CA PRO A 153 -1.50 -5.41 -5.01
C PRO A 153 -0.47 -6.48 -5.33
N PHE A 154 -0.57 -7.09 -6.51
CA PHE A 154 0.31 -8.16 -7.01
C PHE A 154 0.32 -9.46 -6.19
N SER A 155 -0.49 -9.57 -5.16
CA SER A 155 -0.63 -10.82 -4.41
C SER A 155 -1.62 -11.75 -5.10
N GLU A 156 -1.22 -12.98 -5.39
CA GLU A 156 -2.12 -14.02 -5.89
C GLU A 156 -2.80 -14.80 -4.77
N LYS A 157 -2.42 -14.56 -3.53
CA LYS A 157 -2.94 -15.28 -2.38
C LYS A 157 -4.32 -14.77 -1.99
N ILE A 158 -5.29 -15.68 -1.88
CA ILE A 158 -6.60 -15.40 -1.30
C ILE A 158 -6.59 -15.87 0.15
N SER A 159 -6.67 -14.91 1.06
CA SER A 159 -6.76 -15.17 2.50
C SER A 159 -8.16 -14.86 3.00
N ILE A 160 -8.71 -15.73 3.84
CA ILE A 160 -10.02 -15.55 4.46
C ILE A 160 -9.82 -15.41 5.96
N SER A 161 -10.53 -14.45 6.57
CA SER A 161 -10.45 -14.19 8.00
C SER A 161 -10.59 -15.48 8.82
N GLN A 162 -9.74 -15.62 9.83
CA GLN A 162 -9.83 -16.75 10.78
C GLN A 162 -11.11 -16.72 11.64
N LYS A 163 -11.81 -15.60 11.67
CA LYS A 163 -13.12 -15.47 12.35
C LYS A 163 -14.20 -16.31 11.64
N ILE A 164 -14.07 -16.54 10.34
CA ILE A 164 -14.97 -17.42 9.57
C ILE A 164 -14.47 -18.86 9.74
N LYS A 165 -15.12 -19.62 10.62
CA LYS A 165 -14.72 -20.99 10.99
C LYS A 165 -15.32 -22.06 10.09
N ASP A 166 -16.50 -21.82 9.51
CA ASP A 166 -17.20 -22.79 8.66
C ASP A 166 -16.42 -23.07 7.36
N PRO A 167 -15.99 -24.33 7.11
CA PRO A 167 -15.24 -24.70 5.92
C PRO A 167 -16.05 -24.50 4.61
N ALA A 168 -17.36 -24.73 4.64
CA ALA A 168 -18.23 -24.57 3.47
C ALA A 168 -18.28 -23.09 3.04
N GLU A 169 -18.46 -22.19 4.01
CA GLU A 169 -18.46 -20.74 3.77
C GLU A 169 -17.09 -20.24 3.31
N ARG A 170 -16.01 -20.72 3.89
CA ARG A 170 -14.64 -20.39 3.44
C ARG A 170 -14.42 -20.78 1.98
N ASN A 171 -14.87 -21.96 1.58
CA ASN A 171 -14.76 -22.43 0.19
C ASN A 171 -15.65 -21.63 -0.76
N ARG A 172 -16.85 -21.24 -0.31
CA ARG A 172 -17.76 -20.38 -1.08
C ARG A 172 -17.10 -19.02 -1.36
N LEU A 173 -16.54 -18.38 -0.32
CA LEU A 173 -15.86 -17.09 -0.43
C LEU A 173 -14.63 -17.16 -1.34
N LYS A 174 -13.81 -18.22 -1.24
CA LYS A 174 -12.69 -18.43 -2.16
C LYS A 174 -13.13 -18.51 -3.62
N ARG A 175 -14.19 -19.24 -3.89
CA ARG A 175 -14.75 -19.35 -5.26
C ARG A 175 -15.26 -17.99 -5.76
N LEU A 176 -15.97 -17.26 -4.91
CA LEU A 176 -16.45 -15.91 -5.23
C LEU A 176 -15.30 -14.97 -5.60
N ILE A 177 -14.25 -14.88 -4.77
CA ILE A 177 -13.08 -14.03 -5.06
C ILE A 177 -12.41 -14.44 -6.37
N ASN A 178 -12.23 -15.74 -6.61
CA ASN A 178 -11.65 -16.23 -7.86
C ASN A 178 -12.48 -15.89 -9.10
N SER A 179 -13.81 -15.72 -8.97
CA SER A 179 -14.67 -15.38 -10.12
C SER A 179 -14.70 -13.89 -10.48
N ILE A 180 -14.25 -13.00 -9.57
CA ILE A 180 -14.23 -11.54 -9.78
C ILE A 180 -12.82 -10.98 -9.99
N ARG A 181 -11.81 -11.81 -9.93
CA ARG A 181 -10.39 -11.46 -10.06
C ARG A 181 -9.83 -11.38 -11.49
#